data_1d02f2c0bc64a2c07d402fe1d51d56f5
#
_entry.id   1d02f2c0bc64a2c07d402fe1d51d56f5
#
_cell.length_a   1.000
_cell.length_b   1.000
_cell.length_c   1.000
_cell.angle_alpha   90.00
_cell.angle_beta   90.00
_cell.angle_gamma   90.00
#
_symmetry.space_group_name_H-M   'P 1'
#
loop_
_entity.id
_entity.type
_entity.pdbx_description
1 polymer ?
#
loop_
_entity_poly.entity_id
_entity_poly.type
_entity_poly.pdbx_seq_one_letter_code
_entity_poly.pdbx_strand_id
1 'polypeptide(L)'
;MSTREGKYTKVGLTEFYAEPKGSGSPAVIFESAWGSFSLEWKNIQIEIAKQTTAIIYDRAGYGESSYPSSARTGKSLAFELKKILENLNIKPPYILVGHSSGGIYSQVFLMEYPDHVAGIILIDSISADDDDFNKLRVPNYHRMLSVATRMDNIKSLLKMDEEQFKPYITQMLTKVYSNYPDSIKEKLIEYQTEQSFYKAVVEEYNARKDTYRYIKHNWDTFDCPLTIITRDSELMTKISAQVGLPESEAKLVEDLWQKHSKSLLDLSEYSKIVTAKNSNHQIHISRPDIIIDEIKAMLSELSL
;
A
#
# COMPACT_ATOMS: atom_id res chain seq x y z
N MET A 1 -22.94 -9.97 -5.30
CA MET A 1 -22.58 -8.65 -5.87
C MET A 1 -22.02 -7.79 -4.75
N SER A 2 -20.71 -7.51 -4.77
CA SER A 2 -20.13 -6.50 -3.86
C SER A 2 -20.53 -5.14 -4.39
N THR A 3 -21.60 -4.56 -3.87
CA THR A 3 -21.96 -3.18 -4.17
C THR A 3 -20.92 -2.29 -3.52
N ARG A 4 -20.13 -1.59 -4.33
CA ARG A 4 -19.28 -0.50 -3.85
C ARG A 4 -20.22 0.66 -3.44
N GLU A 5 -20.18 1.04 -2.16
CA GLU A 5 -21.07 2.05 -1.56
C GLU A 5 -20.38 3.41 -1.36
N GLY A 6 -19.31 3.64 -2.11
CA GLY A 6 -18.49 4.84 -1.97
C GLY A 6 -19.08 6.08 -2.63
N LYS A 7 -18.34 7.16 -2.50
CA LYS A 7 -18.64 8.46 -3.07
C LYS A 7 -17.53 8.88 -4.03
N TYR A 8 -17.91 9.62 -5.04
CA TYR A 8 -16.96 10.26 -5.94
C TYR A 8 -16.73 11.72 -5.52
N THR A 9 -15.49 12.15 -5.59
CA THR A 9 -15.08 13.54 -5.32
C THR A 9 -14.00 13.97 -6.28
N LYS A 10 -13.96 15.27 -6.60
CA LYS A 10 -12.98 15.82 -7.55
C LYS A 10 -11.87 16.57 -6.83
N VAL A 11 -10.64 16.30 -7.26
CA VAL A 11 -9.47 17.11 -6.92
C VAL A 11 -8.81 17.54 -8.23
N GLY A 12 -8.92 18.81 -8.56
CA GLY A 12 -8.57 19.30 -9.88
C GLY A 12 -9.44 18.67 -10.96
N LEU A 13 -8.82 18.05 -11.97
CA LEU A 13 -9.50 17.35 -13.06
C LEU A 13 -9.70 15.86 -12.79
N THR A 14 -9.12 15.32 -11.71
CA THR A 14 -9.20 13.90 -11.38
C THR A 14 -10.39 13.64 -10.46
N GLU A 15 -11.20 12.64 -10.79
CA GLU A 15 -12.29 12.13 -9.96
C GLU A 15 -11.80 10.91 -9.16
N PHE A 16 -11.99 10.95 -7.86
CA PHE A 16 -11.56 9.93 -6.91
C PHE A 16 -12.76 9.22 -6.31
N TYR A 17 -12.65 7.91 -6.19
CA TYR A 17 -13.55 7.08 -5.43
C TYR A 17 -13.04 6.91 -4.00
N ALA A 18 -13.90 7.13 -3.02
CA ALA A 18 -13.62 6.85 -1.63
C ALA A 18 -14.87 6.32 -0.91
N GLU A 19 -14.66 5.41 0.02
CA GLU A 19 -15.73 4.76 0.77
C GLU A 19 -15.52 4.96 2.27
N PRO A 20 -16.07 6.01 2.87
CA PRO A 20 -16.15 6.16 4.32
C PRO A 20 -17.20 5.24 4.90
N LYS A 21 -16.89 4.57 6.03
CA LYS A 21 -17.80 3.71 6.77
C LYS A 21 -17.62 3.90 8.27
N GLY A 22 -18.71 3.74 9.05
CA GLY A 22 -18.70 3.99 10.48
C GLY A 22 -18.77 5.48 10.83
N SER A 23 -18.54 5.79 12.11
CA SER A 23 -18.52 7.15 12.64
C SER A 23 -17.63 7.21 13.88
N GLY A 24 -16.93 8.31 14.06
CA GLY A 24 -16.02 8.54 15.19
C GLY A 24 -14.70 9.14 14.75
N SER A 25 -13.86 9.43 15.73
CA SER A 25 -12.52 10.02 15.58
C SER A 25 -11.57 9.37 16.58
N PRO A 26 -10.27 9.22 16.24
CA PRO A 26 -9.66 9.53 14.94
C PRO A 26 -10.18 8.65 13.81
N ALA A 27 -10.24 9.21 12.59
CA ALA A 27 -10.60 8.41 11.42
C ALA A 27 -9.40 7.57 10.93
N VAL A 28 -9.67 6.30 10.54
CA VAL A 28 -8.64 5.38 10.02
C VAL A 28 -8.64 5.40 8.50
N ILE A 29 -7.50 5.72 7.89
CA ILE A 29 -7.32 5.86 6.45
C ILE A 29 -6.41 4.76 5.93
N PHE A 30 -6.89 3.96 4.97
CA PHE A 30 -6.12 2.87 4.39
C PHE A 30 -5.45 3.29 3.08
N GLU A 31 -4.12 3.20 3.05
CA GLU A 31 -3.29 3.54 1.90
C GLU A 31 -2.72 2.27 1.25
N SER A 32 -3.17 1.99 0.02
CA SER A 32 -2.83 0.76 -0.70
C SER A 32 -1.41 0.78 -1.31
N ALA A 33 -0.87 -0.39 -1.60
CA ALA A 33 0.40 -0.56 -2.30
C ALA A 33 0.32 -0.21 -3.80
N TRP A 34 1.46 -0.23 -4.51
CA TRP A 34 1.47 -0.20 -5.98
C TRP A 34 0.74 -1.40 -6.54
N GLY A 35 -0.19 -1.14 -7.43
CA GLY A 35 -0.96 -2.19 -8.08
C GLY A 35 -2.03 -2.85 -7.21
N SER A 36 -2.23 -2.36 -5.98
CA SER A 36 -3.29 -2.79 -5.06
C SER A 36 -4.47 -1.82 -5.05
N PHE A 37 -5.62 -2.30 -4.64
CA PHE A 37 -6.87 -1.57 -4.65
C PHE A 37 -7.46 -1.42 -3.26
N SER A 38 -8.24 -0.38 -3.06
CA SER A 38 -8.97 -0.15 -1.82
C SER A 38 -9.90 -1.32 -1.45
N LEU A 39 -10.41 -2.04 -2.45
CA LEU A 39 -11.30 -3.19 -2.27
C LEU A 39 -10.68 -4.32 -1.42
N GLU A 40 -9.35 -4.47 -1.45
CA GLU A 40 -8.64 -5.48 -0.66
C GLU A 40 -8.71 -5.22 0.85
N TRP A 41 -9.00 -3.98 1.25
CA TRP A 41 -9.16 -3.57 2.64
C TRP A 41 -10.59 -3.73 3.20
N LYS A 42 -11.56 -4.11 2.35
CA LYS A 42 -12.98 -4.08 2.68
C LYS A 42 -13.33 -4.80 3.98
N ASN A 43 -12.76 -5.98 4.21
CA ASN A 43 -13.05 -6.76 5.42
C ASN A 43 -12.51 -6.08 6.68
N ILE A 44 -11.29 -5.50 6.61
CA ILE A 44 -10.68 -4.76 7.72
C ILE A 44 -11.47 -3.48 7.96
N GLN A 45 -11.84 -2.75 6.91
CA GLN A 45 -12.67 -1.56 7.01
C GLN A 45 -13.97 -1.81 7.77
N ILE A 46 -14.69 -2.89 7.43
CA ILE A 46 -15.95 -3.26 8.08
C ILE A 46 -15.77 -3.47 9.58
N GLU A 47 -14.69 -4.12 10.00
CA GLU A 47 -14.40 -4.36 11.41
C GLU A 47 -14.04 -3.07 12.17
N ILE A 48 -13.20 -2.23 11.57
CA ILE A 48 -12.79 -0.96 12.19
C ILE A 48 -13.94 0.04 12.22
N ALA A 49 -14.81 0.04 11.22
CA ALA A 49 -16.00 0.88 11.14
C ALA A 49 -17.02 0.66 12.27
N LYS A 50 -16.88 -0.42 13.05
CA LYS A 50 -17.67 -0.65 14.27
C LYS A 50 -17.25 0.26 15.43
N GLN A 51 -16.05 0.83 15.39
CA GLN A 51 -15.48 1.64 16.47
C GLN A 51 -15.25 3.11 16.10
N THR A 52 -14.92 3.38 14.84
CA THR A 52 -14.64 4.73 14.36
C THR A 52 -14.95 4.87 12.87
N THR A 53 -14.67 6.04 12.29
CA THR A 53 -14.73 6.23 10.84
C THR A 53 -13.54 5.53 10.18
N ALA A 54 -13.80 4.64 9.21
CA ALA A 54 -12.80 3.90 8.45
C ALA A 54 -12.97 4.17 6.95
N ILE A 55 -11.89 4.58 6.27
CA ILE A 55 -11.95 5.05 4.88
C ILE A 55 -10.99 4.25 4.02
N ILE A 56 -11.54 3.61 2.99
CA ILE A 56 -10.78 3.07 1.86
C ILE A 56 -11.00 3.97 0.64
N TYR A 57 -9.99 4.13 -0.20
CA TYR A 57 -10.09 4.94 -1.40
C TYR A 57 -9.17 4.41 -2.49
N ASP A 58 -9.51 4.65 -3.74
CA ASP A 58 -8.67 4.33 -4.88
C ASP A 58 -7.87 5.56 -5.29
N ARG A 59 -6.54 5.42 -5.39
CA ARG A 59 -5.70 6.48 -5.96
C ARG A 59 -6.03 6.71 -7.43
N ALA A 60 -5.65 7.86 -7.96
CA ALA A 60 -5.86 8.17 -9.37
C ALA A 60 -5.26 7.10 -10.29
N GLY A 61 -6.03 6.62 -11.23
CA GLY A 61 -5.68 5.53 -12.15
C GLY A 61 -5.88 4.12 -11.60
N TYR A 62 -6.42 3.99 -10.38
CA TYR A 62 -6.70 2.71 -9.72
C TYR A 62 -8.20 2.54 -9.51
N GLY A 63 -8.68 1.32 -9.62
CA GLY A 63 -10.05 0.92 -9.29
C GLY A 63 -11.12 1.78 -9.95
N GLU A 64 -11.91 2.46 -9.14
CA GLU A 64 -13.01 3.33 -9.59
C GLU A 64 -12.58 4.80 -9.80
N SER A 65 -11.31 5.15 -9.53
CA SER A 65 -10.82 6.52 -9.71
C SER A 65 -10.36 6.75 -11.16
N SER A 66 -10.58 7.99 -11.65
CA SER A 66 -10.15 8.36 -13.00
C SER A 66 -8.62 8.43 -13.13
N TYR A 67 -8.13 8.43 -14.37
CA TYR A 67 -6.70 8.54 -14.64
C TYR A 67 -6.12 9.85 -14.10
N PRO A 68 -4.87 9.85 -13.58
CA PRO A 68 -4.30 11.04 -12.95
C PRO A 68 -4.09 12.21 -13.93
N SER A 69 -4.37 13.40 -13.44
CA SER A 69 -4.05 14.67 -14.11
C SER A 69 -2.83 15.39 -13.49
N SER A 70 -2.23 14.80 -12.45
CA SER A 70 -1.10 15.33 -11.70
C SER A 70 0.08 14.36 -11.70
N ALA A 71 1.30 14.86 -11.41
CA ALA A 71 2.47 14.02 -11.19
C ALA A 71 2.24 13.06 -10.00
N ARG A 72 2.77 11.84 -10.09
CA ARG A 72 2.55 10.79 -9.07
C ARG A 72 3.63 10.78 -7.98
N THR A 73 4.09 11.96 -7.55
CA THR A 73 5.02 12.09 -6.41
C THR A 73 4.29 11.92 -5.08
N GLY A 74 5.02 11.50 -4.04
CA GLY A 74 4.42 11.37 -2.69
C GLY A 74 3.72 12.64 -2.21
N LYS A 75 4.27 13.83 -2.51
CA LYS A 75 3.63 15.12 -2.17
C LYS A 75 2.30 15.32 -2.90
N SER A 76 2.24 14.97 -4.18
CA SER A 76 0.98 15.07 -4.94
C SER A 76 -0.07 14.12 -4.40
N LEU A 77 0.32 12.87 -4.04
CA LEU A 77 -0.58 11.90 -3.44
C LEU A 77 -1.06 12.35 -2.04
N ALA A 78 -0.18 12.88 -1.22
CA ALA A 78 -0.55 13.43 0.10
C ALA A 78 -1.54 14.60 -0.03
N PHE A 79 -1.32 15.50 -0.99
CA PHE A 79 -2.24 16.59 -1.29
C PHE A 79 -3.59 16.09 -1.78
N GLU A 80 -3.61 15.12 -2.71
CA GLU A 80 -4.85 14.50 -3.21
C GLU A 80 -5.64 13.87 -2.07
N LEU A 81 -5.01 13.05 -1.22
CA LEU A 81 -5.66 12.43 -0.07
C LEU A 81 -6.26 13.48 0.87
N LYS A 82 -5.48 14.52 1.22
CA LYS A 82 -5.99 15.62 2.05
C LYS A 82 -7.25 16.25 1.45
N LYS A 83 -7.24 16.52 0.13
CA LYS A 83 -8.40 17.11 -0.56
C LYS A 83 -9.60 16.16 -0.62
N ILE A 84 -9.38 14.87 -0.81
CA ILE A 84 -10.44 13.85 -0.74
C ILE A 84 -11.11 13.89 0.63
N LEU A 85 -10.32 13.87 1.71
CA LEU A 85 -10.84 13.89 3.08
C LEU A 85 -11.60 15.19 3.39
N GLU A 86 -11.08 16.35 2.98
CA GLU A 86 -11.76 17.64 3.11
C GLU A 86 -13.12 17.65 2.39
N ASN A 87 -13.17 17.21 1.14
CA ASN A 87 -14.37 17.16 0.33
C ASN A 87 -15.44 16.21 0.89
N LEU A 88 -15.01 15.13 1.54
CA LEU A 88 -15.90 14.21 2.23
C LEU A 88 -16.30 14.65 3.64
N ASN A 89 -15.83 15.83 4.08
CA ASN A 89 -16.02 16.36 5.44
C ASN A 89 -15.47 15.45 6.55
N ILE A 90 -14.44 14.68 6.27
CA ILE A 90 -13.72 13.88 7.26
C ILE A 90 -12.69 14.78 7.94
N LYS A 91 -12.86 14.98 9.24
CA LYS A 91 -12.00 15.87 10.02
C LYS A 91 -10.82 15.13 10.62
N PRO A 92 -9.63 15.76 10.73
CA PRO A 92 -8.54 15.23 11.53
C PRO A 92 -8.95 15.16 13.02
N PRO A 93 -8.21 14.39 13.86
CA PRO A 93 -7.00 13.67 13.48
C PRO A 93 -7.26 12.34 12.79
N TYR A 94 -6.23 11.81 12.09
CA TYR A 94 -6.27 10.54 11.36
C TYR A 94 -5.29 9.52 11.92
N ILE A 95 -5.63 8.23 11.81
CA ILE A 95 -4.67 7.13 11.86
C ILE A 95 -4.43 6.68 10.42
N LEU A 96 -3.18 6.74 9.96
CA LEU A 96 -2.79 6.30 8.64
C LEU A 96 -2.36 4.84 8.68
N VAL A 97 -2.90 4.00 7.81
CA VAL A 97 -2.58 2.57 7.71
C VAL A 97 -2.07 2.30 6.29
N GLY A 98 -0.75 2.23 6.13
CA GLY A 98 -0.11 2.12 4.83
C GLY A 98 0.57 0.78 4.58
N HIS A 99 0.21 0.11 3.48
CA HIS A 99 0.82 -1.15 3.06
C HIS A 99 1.89 -0.92 1.99
N SER A 100 3.08 -1.51 2.17
CA SER A 100 4.15 -1.50 1.17
C SER A 100 4.50 -0.05 0.73
N SER A 101 4.33 0.33 -0.55
CA SER A 101 4.50 1.71 -1.02
C SER A 101 3.48 2.67 -0.40
N GLY A 102 2.31 2.21 0.00
CA GLY A 102 1.34 3.00 0.75
C GLY A 102 1.89 3.50 2.08
N GLY A 103 2.80 2.74 2.71
CA GLY A 103 3.52 3.20 3.89
C GLY A 103 4.46 4.39 3.62
N ILE A 104 5.07 4.46 2.44
CA ILE A 104 5.86 5.62 1.97
C ILE A 104 4.95 6.84 1.82
N TYR A 105 3.78 6.68 1.21
CA TYR A 105 2.84 7.78 1.02
C TYR A 105 2.23 8.27 2.32
N SER A 106 1.98 7.36 3.27
CA SER A 106 1.56 7.69 4.63
C SER A 106 2.61 8.51 5.38
N GLN A 107 3.91 8.17 5.24
CA GLN A 107 5.01 8.96 5.80
C GLN A 107 5.05 10.37 5.19
N VAL A 108 4.90 10.50 3.87
CA VAL A 108 4.86 11.81 3.20
C VAL A 108 3.65 12.63 3.66
N PHE A 109 2.48 12.00 3.83
CA PHE A 109 1.30 12.69 4.37
C PHE A 109 1.56 13.22 5.78
N LEU A 110 2.16 12.41 6.66
CA LEU A 110 2.53 12.83 8.01
C LEU A 110 3.53 13.99 7.99
N MET A 111 4.53 13.97 7.10
CA MET A 111 5.50 15.06 6.95
C MET A 111 4.86 16.37 6.45
N GLU A 112 3.90 16.29 5.52
CA GLU A 112 3.22 17.48 4.98
C GLU A 112 2.14 18.03 5.91
N TYR A 113 1.51 17.17 6.73
CA TYR A 113 0.35 17.52 7.57
C TYR A 113 0.44 16.89 8.96
N PRO A 114 1.50 17.17 9.75
CA PRO A 114 1.72 16.51 11.04
C PRO A 114 0.56 16.71 12.02
N ASP A 115 -0.02 17.90 12.07
CA ASP A 115 -1.17 18.21 12.95
C ASP A 115 -2.46 17.45 12.60
N HIS A 116 -2.49 16.78 11.47
CA HIS A 116 -3.64 15.98 11.04
C HIS A 116 -3.53 14.50 11.42
N VAL A 117 -2.38 14.03 11.91
CA VAL A 117 -2.12 12.60 12.13
C VAL A 117 -1.96 12.32 13.61
N ALA A 118 -2.82 11.45 14.15
CA ALA A 118 -2.75 10.98 15.53
C ALA A 118 -1.88 9.73 15.68
N GLY A 119 -1.67 8.96 14.61
CA GLY A 119 -0.85 7.75 14.62
C GLY A 119 -0.68 7.15 13.24
N ILE A 120 0.29 6.27 13.10
CA ILE A 120 0.60 5.63 11.82
C ILE A 120 0.91 4.14 12.01
N ILE A 121 0.37 3.31 11.12
CA ILE A 121 0.64 1.86 11.06
C ILE A 121 1.24 1.55 9.68
N LEU A 122 2.48 1.07 9.68
CA LEU A 122 3.23 0.70 8.47
C LEU A 122 3.23 -0.83 8.32
N ILE A 123 2.50 -1.32 7.32
CA ILE A 123 2.31 -2.76 7.09
C ILE A 123 3.25 -3.20 5.99
N ASP A 124 4.26 -3.99 6.36
CA ASP A 124 5.31 -4.51 5.47
C ASP A 124 5.79 -3.44 4.47
N SER A 125 5.98 -2.22 5.00
CA SER A 125 6.30 -1.03 4.22
C SER A 125 7.68 -1.14 3.61
N ILE A 126 7.81 -0.62 2.39
CA ILE A 126 9.13 -0.36 1.82
C ILE A 126 9.79 0.82 2.55
N SER A 127 11.12 0.87 2.47
CA SER A 127 11.91 1.99 2.98
C SER A 127 12.31 2.93 1.83
N ALA A 128 12.57 4.19 2.16
CA ALA A 128 13.20 5.14 1.23
C ALA A 128 14.63 4.71 0.82
N ASP A 129 15.21 3.71 1.49
CA ASP A 129 16.51 3.09 1.17
C ASP A 129 16.39 1.87 0.24
N ASP A 130 15.28 1.73 -0.50
CA ASP A 130 15.01 0.63 -1.43
C ASP A 130 16.14 0.38 -2.45
N ASP A 131 16.94 1.40 -2.79
CA ASP A 131 18.14 1.24 -3.64
C ASP A 131 19.20 0.28 -3.05
N ASP A 132 19.17 -0.03 -1.76
CA ASP A 132 20.08 -0.98 -1.14
C ASP A 132 19.91 -2.42 -1.67
N PHE A 133 18.69 -2.77 -2.10
CA PHE A 133 18.45 -4.05 -2.77
C PHE A 133 19.30 -4.22 -4.04
N ASN A 134 19.56 -3.13 -4.77
CA ASN A 134 20.39 -3.14 -5.97
C ASN A 134 21.87 -3.42 -5.69
N LYS A 135 22.31 -3.25 -4.44
CA LYS A 135 23.71 -3.50 -4.00
C LYS A 135 23.93 -4.94 -3.56
N LEU A 136 22.87 -5.71 -3.34
CA LEU A 136 22.97 -7.12 -2.98
C LEU A 136 23.52 -7.97 -4.14
N ARG A 137 24.34 -8.95 -3.82
CA ARG A 137 24.83 -9.96 -4.80
C ARG A 137 23.84 -11.11 -4.92
N VAL A 138 22.67 -10.82 -5.52
CA VAL A 138 21.55 -11.76 -5.65
C VAL A 138 21.03 -11.75 -7.10
N PRO A 139 21.82 -12.30 -8.05
CA PRO A 139 21.53 -12.18 -9.48
C PRO A 139 20.21 -12.84 -9.89
N ASN A 140 19.81 -13.94 -9.25
CA ASN A 140 18.55 -14.60 -9.56
C ASN A 140 17.36 -13.75 -9.07
N TYR A 141 17.45 -13.17 -7.87
CA TYR A 141 16.43 -12.23 -7.39
C TYR A 141 16.27 -11.04 -8.35
N HIS A 142 17.38 -10.41 -8.77
CA HIS A 142 17.32 -9.29 -9.70
C HIS A 142 16.64 -9.66 -11.01
N ARG A 143 16.93 -10.85 -11.53
CA ARG A 143 16.33 -11.33 -12.79
C ARG A 143 14.86 -11.72 -12.67
N MET A 144 14.41 -12.22 -11.52
CA MET A 144 13.10 -12.88 -11.38
C MET A 144 12.08 -12.07 -10.59
N LEU A 145 12.48 -11.44 -9.49
CA LEU A 145 11.57 -10.96 -8.45
C LEU A 145 11.74 -9.48 -8.09
N SER A 146 12.81 -8.82 -8.55
CA SER A 146 13.03 -7.42 -8.20
C SER A 146 11.89 -6.52 -8.69
N VAL A 147 11.66 -5.41 -7.99
CA VAL A 147 10.65 -4.41 -8.40
C VAL A 147 10.98 -3.87 -9.79
N ALA A 148 12.26 -3.67 -10.11
CA ALA A 148 12.70 -3.23 -11.44
C ALA A 148 12.27 -4.21 -12.53
N THR A 149 12.50 -5.52 -12.34
CA THR A 149 12.09 -6.56 -13.29
C THR A 149 10.58 -6.59 -13.47
N ARG A 150 9.83 -6.47 -12.38
CA ARG A 150 8.35 -6.40 -12.46
C ARG A 150 7.89 -5.19 -13.26
N MET A 151 8.52 -4.02 -13.07
CA MET A 151 8.19 -2.82 -13.84
C MET A 151 8.55 -2.94 -15.32
N ASP A 152 9.67 -3.58 -15.65
CA ASP A 152 10.04 -3.83 -17.04
C ASP A 152 9.08 -4.82 -17.73
N ASN A 153 8.59 -5.81 -16.99
CA ASN A 153 7.53 -6.70 -17.48
C ASN A 153 6.24 -5.91 -17.74
N ILE A 154 5.81 -5.03 -16.84
CA ILE A 154 4.64 -4.16 -17.03
C ILE A 154 4.83 -3.25 -18.27
N LYS A 155 5.99 -2.61 -18.41
CA LYS A 155 6.30 -1.79 -19.60
C LYS A 155 6.27 -2.61 -20.88
N SER A 156 6.65 -3.88 -20.82
CA SER A 156 6.56 -4.80 -21.97
C SER A 156 5.12 -5.16 -22.31
N LEU A 157 4.27 -5.38 -21.31
CA LEU A 157 2.83 -5.59 -21.48
C LEU A 157 2.15 -4.37 -22.13
N LEU A 158 2.57 -3.16 -21.77
CA LEU A 158 2.02 -1.91 -22.34
C LEU A 158 2.35 -1.71 -23.84
N LYS A 159 3.21 -2.54 -24.43
CA LYS A 159 3.48 -2.54 -25.88
C LYS A 159 2.56 -3.48 -26.67
N MET A 160 1.74 -4.27 -25.98
CA MET A 160 0.78 -5.15 -26.62
C MET A 160 -0.41 -4.35 -27.17
N ASP A 161 -0.98 -4.82 -28.27
CA ASP A 161 -2.25 -4.30 -28.79
C ASP A 161 -3.38 -4.57 -27.79
N GLU A 162 -4.35 -3.66 -27.69
CA GLU A 162 -5.46 -3.76 -26.73
C GLU A 162 -6.28 -5.05 -26.90
N GLU A 163 -6.47 -5.51 -28.15
CA GLU A 163 -7.17 -6.76 -28.45
C GLU A 163 -6.49 -8.00 -27.85
N GLN A 164 -5.15 -7.99 -27.78
CA GLN A 164 -4.35 -9.08 -27.21
C GLN A 164 -4.16 -8.93 -25.71
N PHE A 165 -4.07 -7.69 -25.22
CA PHE A 165 -3.78 -7.36 -23.84
C PHE A 165 -4.85 -7.88 -22.89
N LYS A 166 -6.12 -7.55 -23.13
CA LYS A 166 -7.22 -7.88 -22.22
C LYS A 166 -7.39 -9.39 -21.97
N PRO A 167 -7.43 -10.27 -22.99
CA PRO A 167 -7.50 -11.72 -22.79
C PRO A 167 -6.27 -12.28 -22.06
N TYR A 168 -5.07 -11.81 -22.42
CA TYR A 168 -3.82 -12.24 -21.78
C TYR A 168 -3.81 -11.92 -20.31
N ILE A 169 -4.10 -10.67 -19.94
CA ILE A 169 -4.14 -10.21 -18.54
C ILE A 169 -5.22 -10.94 -17.76
N THR A 170 -6.43 -11.11 -18.30
CA THR A 170 -7.51 -11.84 -17.65
C THR A 170 -7.08 -13.27 -17.29
N GLN A 171 -6.44 -13.99 -18.23
CA GLN A 171 -5.94 -15.33 -17.97
C GLN A 171 -4.87 -15.37 -16.88
N MET A 172 -3.95 -14.41 -16.90
CA MET A 172 -2.89 -14.29 -15.89
C MET A 172 -3.47 -14.00 -14.50
N LEU A 173 -4.34 -13.01 -14.41
CA LEU A 173 -4.93 -12.55 -13.14
C LEU A 173 -5.87 -13.60 -12.51
N THR A 174 -6.57 -14.39 -13.32
CA THR A 174 -7.38 -15.52 -12.83
C THR A 174 -6.55 -16.50 -12.02
N LYS A 175 -5.29 -16.72 -12.40
CA LYS A 175 -4.34 -17.55 -11.64
C LYS A 175 -3.82 -16.81 -10.39
N VAL A 176 -3.46 -15.54 -10.54
CA VAL A 176 -2.94 -14.71 -9.43
C VAL A 176 -3.96 -14.62 -8.29
N TYR A 177 -5.22 -14.36 -8.62
CA TYR A 177 -6.30 -14.21 -7.65
C TYR A 177 -7.02 -15.51 -7.30
N SER A 178 -6.46 -16.68 -7.63
CA SER A 178 -7.10 -17.98 -7.37
C SER A 178 -7.49 -18.21 -5.91
N ASN A 179 -6.72 -17.66 -4.98
CA ASN A 179 -6.93 -17.81 -3.54
C ASN A 179 -7.65 -16.61 -2.89
N TYR A 180 -8.09 -15.64 -3.69
CA TYR A 180 -8.85 -14.50 -3.16
C TYR A 180 -10.35 -14.85 -3.03
N PRO A 181 -11.07 -14.19 -2.10
CA PRO A 181 -12.51 -14.38 -1.98
C PRO A 181 -13.22 -14.04 -3.29
N ASP A 182 -14.16 -14.89 -3.72
CA ASP A 182 -14.92 -14.69 -4.97
C ASP A 182 -15.66 -13.34 -5.00
N SER A 183 -16.05 -12.84 -3.82
CA SER A 183 -16.75 -11.55 -3.68
C SER A 183 -15.97 -10.34 -4.20
N ILE A 184 -14.64 -10.43 -4.27
CA ILE A 184 -13.77 -9.32 -4.73
C ILE A 184 -12.93 -9.68 -5.95
N LYS A 185 -12.70 -10.98 -6.18
CA LYS A 185 -11.81 -11.50 -7.23
C LYS A 185 -12.16 -10.99 -8.63
N GLU A 186 -13.43 -11.11 -9.03
CA GLU A 186 -13.88 -10.69 -10.35
C GLU A 186 -13.65 -9.19 -10.57
N LYS A 187 -13.92 -8.38 -9.54
CA LYS A 187 -13.74 -6.93 -9.61
C LYS A 187 -12.26 -6.53 -9.63
N LEU A 188 -11.40 -7.23 -8.90
CA LEU A 188 -9.95 -7.01 -8.94
C LEU A 188 -9.36 -7.36 -10.32
N ILE A 189 -9.89 -8.40 -10.98
CA ILE A 189 -9.52 -8.74 -12.35
C ILE A 189 -10.00 -7.64 -13.31
N GLU A 190 -11.26 -7.22 -13.21
CA GLU A 190 -11.84 -6.16 -14.04
C GLU A 190 -11.00 -4.88 -14.01
N TYR A 191 -10.60 -4.40 -12.83
CA TYR A 191 -9.79 -3.18 -12.66
C TYR A 191 -8.43 -3.24 -13.36
N GLN A 192 -7.90 -4.43 -13.57
CA GLN A 192 -6.59 -4.63 -14.19
C GLN A 192 -6.68 -5.01 -15.67
N THR A 193 -7.85 -5.01 -16.29
CA THR A 193 -7.98 -5.33 -17.72
C THR A 193 -7.71 -4.13 -18.63
N GLU A 194 -7.48 -2.95 -18.09
CA GLU A 194 -7.22 -1.73 -18.85
C GLU A 194 -5.74 -1.33 -18.75
N GLN A 195 -5.13 -0.98 -19.88
CA GLN A 195 -3.73 -0.53 -19.91
C GLN A 195 -3.50 0.74 -19.09
N SER A 196 -4.52 1.60 -18.92
CA SER A 196 -4.44 2.83 -18.14
C SER A 196 -4.03 2.58 -16.69
N PHE A 197 -4.50 1.48 -16.08
CA PHE A 197 -4.08 1.07 -14.74
C PHE A 197 -2.55 0.85 -14.67
N TYR A 198 -2.00 0.07 -15.60
CA TYR A 198 -0.54 -0.21 -15.61
C TYR A 198 0.29 1.03 -15.93
N LYS A 199 -0.23 1.96 -16.73
CA LYS A 199 0.40 3.27 -16.96
C LYS A 199 0.49 4.06 -15.66
N ALA A 200 -0.60 4.13 -14.87
CA ALA A 200 -0.60 4.80 -13.57
C ALA A 200 0.40 4.16 -12.57
N VAL A 201 0.46 2.82 -12.52
CA VAL A 201 1.45 2.10 -11.71
C VAL A 201 2.89 2.46 -12.11
N VAL A 202 3.18 2.50 -13.40
CA VAL A 202 4.52 2.88 -13.91
C VAL A 202 4.84 4.33 -13.58
N GLU A 203 3.89 5.25 -13.66
CA GLU A 203 4.08 6.65 -13.31
C GLU A 203 4.41 6.83 -11.82
N GLU A 204 3.68 6.16 -10.91
CA GLU A 204 4.01 6.15 -9.47
C GLU A 204 5.41 5.57 -9.22
N TYR A 205 5.74 4.44 -9.86
CA TYR A 205 7.07 3.85 -9.73
C TYR A 205 8.18 4.79 -10.23
N ASN A 206 7.98 5.47 -11.36
CA ASN A 206 8.97 6.39 -11.90
C ASN A 206 9.19 7.61 -10.98
N ALA A 207 8.14 8.09 -10.33
CA ALA A 207 8.18 9.20 -9.38
C ALA A 207 8.76 8.83 -7.99
N ARG A 208 8.98 7.52 -7.71
CA ARG A 208 9.43 7.06 -6.38
C ARG A 208 10.74 7.67 -5.92
N LYS A 209 11.68 7.89 -6.85
CA LYS A 209 12.99 8.46 -6.50
C LYS A 209 12.89 9.88 -5.95
N ASP A 210 11.97 10.68 -6.48
CA ASP A 210 11.68 12.01 -5.98
C ASP A 210 11.01 11.94 -4.60
N THR A 211 10.11 10.98 -4.42
CA THR A 211 9.47 10.71 -3.13
C THR A 211 10.48 10.26 -2.07
N TYR A 212 11.38 9.34 -2.40
CA TYR A 212 12.42 8.88 -1.48
C TYR A 212 13.41 9.98 -1.11
N ARG A 213 13.78 10.80 -2.11
CA ARG A 213 14.65 11.98 -1.87
C ARG A 213 13.96 12.97 -0.94
N TYR A 214 12.65 13.19 -1.13
CA TYR A 214 11.85 14.05 -0.27
C TYR A 214 11.85 13.52 1.17
N ILE A 215 11.57 12.24 1.41
CA ILE A 215 11.60 11.62 2.74
C ILE A 215 12.98 11.80 3.38
N LYS A 216 14.05 11.42 2.68
CA LYS A 216 15.43 11.52 3.21
C LYS A 216 15.85 12.94 3.57
N HIS A 217 15.37 13.92 2.84
CA HIS A 217 15.72 15.34 3.07
C HIS A 217 14.91 15.94 4.23
N ASN A 218 13.70 15.46 4.45
CA ASN A 218 12.78 15.96 5.49
C ASN A 218 12.62 14.94 6.63
N TRP A 219 13.59 14.01 6.76
CA TRP A 219 13.57 13.02 7.82
C TRP A 219 13.63 13.73 9.18
N ASP A 220 12.62 13.47 10.00
CA ASP A 220 12.54 13.92 11.38
C ASP A 220 11.80 12.87 12.20
N THR A 221 11.92 12.92 13.52
CA THR A 221 11.14 12.10 14.42
C THR A 221 9.74 12.68 14.59
N PHE A 222 8.73 11.80 14.53
CA PHE A 222 7.34 12.17 14.72
C PHE A 222 6.90 11.98 16.18
N ASP A 223 6.10 12.89 16.67
CA ASP A 223 5.52 12.85 18.02
C ASP A 223 4.12 12.19 17.97
N CYS A 224 4.07 10.96 17.43
CA CYS A 224 2.84 10.17 17.40
C CYS A 224 3.15 8.66 17.48
N PRO A 225 2.21 7.84 17.98
CA PRO A 225 2.34 6.39 17.98
C PRO A 225 2.60 5.82 16.57
N LEU A 226 3.59 4.95 16.50
CA LEU A 226 3.96 4.24 15.27
C LEU A 226 3.97 2.73 15.52
N THR A 227 3.18 1.98 14.73
CA THR A 227 3.26 0.53 14.72
C THR A 227 3.80 0.05 13.37
N ILE A 228 4.83 -0.78 13.39
CA ILE A 228 5.36 -1.45 12.21
C ILE A 228 4.90 -2.90 12.27
N ILE A 229 4.19 -3.37 11.23
CA ILE A 229 3.78 -4.77 11.10
C ILE A 229 4.62 -5.36 9.97
N THR A 230 5.48 -6.33 10.29
CA THR A 230 6.35 -6.98 9.30
C THR A 230 5.91 -8.42 9.03
N ARG A 231 6.15 -8.89 7.82
CA ARG A 231 5.85 -10.26 7.38
C ARG A 231 6.72 -11.31 8.08
N ASP A 232 6.32 -12.58 7.94
CA ASP A 232 7.12 -13.71 8.38
C ASP A 232 8.26 -14.00 7.40
N SER A 233 9.49 -13.65 7.79
CA SER A 233 10.68 -13.79 6.94
C SER A 233 11.02 -15.25 6.60
N GLU A 234 10.75 -16.20 7.52
CA GLU A 234 10.97 -17.63 7.27
C GLU A 234 9.99 -18.16 6.21
N LEU A 235 8.73 -17.77 6.32
CA LEU A 235 7.72 -18.12 5.30
C LEU A 235 8.07 -17.50 3.95
N MET A 236 8.47 -16.24 3.91
CA MET A 236 8.83 -15.56 2.66
C MET A 236 10.08 -16.17 2.00
N THR A 237 11.08 -16.57 2.78
CA THR A 237 12.24 -17.31 2.26
C THR A 237 11.79 -18.61 1.59
N LYS A 238 10.89 -19.38 2.24
CA LYS A 238 10.34 -20.61 1.68
C LYS A 238 9.52 -20.37 0.40
N ILE A 239 8.65 -19.36 0.40
CA ILE A 239 7.84 -18.98 -0.80
C ILE A 239 8.77 -18.61 -1.96
N SER A 240 9.80 -17.81 -1.71
CA SER A 240 10.76 -17.40 -2.74
C SER A 240 11.54 -18.59 -3.29
N ALA A 241 11.92 -19.55 -2.45
CA ALA A 241 12.57 -20.78 -2.88
C ALA A 241 11.63 -21.67 -3.73
N GLN A 242 10.35 -21.75 -3.38
CA GLN A 242 9.35 -22.51 -4.16
C GLN A 242 9.15 -21.98 -5.59
N VAL A 243 9.34 -20.68 -5.81
CA VAL A 243 9.29 -20.08 -7.15
C VAL A 243 10.64 -20.10 -7.87
N GLY A 244 11.64 -20.80 -7.32
CA GLY A 244 12.93 -21.06 -7.97
C GLY A 244 14.06 -20.09 -7.59
N LEU A 245 13.88 -19.24 -6.59
CA LEU A 245 14.98 -18.42 -6.08
C LEU A 245 15.89 -19.29 -5.19
N PRO A 246 17.24 -19.26 -5.36
CA PRO A 246 18.14 -19.92 -4.42
C PRO A 246 17.89 -19.45 -2.98
N GLU A 247 17.81 -20.39 -2.05
CA GLU A 247 17.49 -20.08 -0.63
C GLU A 247 18.48 -19.07 -0.02
N SER A 248 19.76 -19.16 -0.41
CA SER A 248 20.79 -18.20 0.03
C SER A 248 20.48 -16.75 -0.43
N GLU A 249 19.98 -16.58 -1.65
CA GLU A 249 19.57 -15.25 -2.15
C GLU A 249 18.27 -14.81 -1.47
N ALA A 250 17.28 -15.71 -1.33
CA ALA A 250 16.04 -15.43 -0.64
C ALA A 250 16.30 -14.91 0.79
N LYS A 251 17.20 -15.57 1.51
CA LYS A 251 17.58 -15.15 2.86
C LYS A 251 18.24 -13.78 2.90
N LEU A 252 19.17 -13.48 2.00
CA LEU A 252 19.83 -12.16 1.93
C LEU A 252 18.81 -11.04 1.66
N VAL A 253 17.85 -11.29 0.79
CA VAL A 253 16.77 -10.33 0.48
C VAL A 253 15.89 -10.11 1.71
N GLU A 254 15.49 -11.18 2.40
CA GLU A 254 14.67 -11.07 3.61
C GLU A 254 15.43 -10.41 4.77
N ASP A 255 16.70 -10.73 4.98
CA ASP A 255 17.53 -10.11 6.01
C ASP A 255 17.61 -8.57 5.79
N LEU A 256 17.77 -8.12 4.53
CA LEU A 256 17.74 -6.69 4.20
C LEU A 256 16.36 -6.08 4.40
N TRP A 257 15.29 -6.79 4.01
CA TRP A 257 13.91 -6.34 4.23
C TRP A 257 13.62 -6.12 5.71
N GLN A 258 13.97 -7.08 6.56
CA GLN A 258 13.80 -6.98 8.01
C GLN A 258 14.65 -5.85 8.62
N LYS A 259 15.87 -5.63 8.09
CA LYS A 259 16.70 -4.49 8.50
C LYS A 259 16.00 -3.17 8.19
N HIS A 260 15.44 -3.00 6.97
CA HIS A 260 14.70 -1.80 6.59
C HIS A 260 13.42 -1.62 7.42
N SER A 261 12.69 -2.71 7.69
CA SER A 261 11.52 -2.64 8.57
C SER A 261 11.89 -2.15 9.98
N LYS A 262 13.02 -2.60 10.51
CA LYS A 262 13.51 -2.15 11.83
C LYS A 262 13.98 -0.70 11.82
N SER A 263 14.57 -0.20 10.75
CA SER A 263 14.98 1.21 10.68
C SER A 263 13.81 2.20 10.69
N LEU A 264 12.60 1.74 10.37
CA LEU A 264 11.40 2.57 10.50
C LEU A 264 11.02 2.86 11.96
N LEU A 265 11.58 2.12 12.94
CA LEU A 265 11.40 2.44 14.36
C LEU A 265 11.96 3.82 14.72
N ASP A 266 12.97 4.27 14.00
CA ASP A 266 13.62 5.57 14.24
C ASP A 266 12.72 6.77 13.86
N LEU A 267 11.55 6.50 13.23
CA LEU A 267 10.58 7.55 12.86
C LEU A 267 9.80 8.12 14.05
N SER A 268 9.71 7.40 15.18
CA SER A 268 9.00 7.87 16.37
C SER A 268 9.57 7.25 17.63
N GLU A 269 9.66 8.04 18.72
CA GLU A 269 10.01 7.53 20.05
C GLU A 269 8.91 6.60 20.61
N TYR A 270 7.69 6.69 20.11
CA TYR A 270 6.54 5.86 20.48
C TYR A 270 6.32 4.71 19.47
N SER A 271 7.42 4.16 18.95
CA SER A 271 7.37 3.12 17.94
C SER A 271 7.41 1.71 18.51
N LYS A 272 6.71 0.79 17.86
CA LYS A 272 6.80 -0.65 18.11
C LYS A 272 6.79 -1.45 16.80
N ILE A 273 7.33 -2.68 16.86
CA ILE A 273 7.32 -3.60 15.73
C ILE A 273 6.65 -4.92 16.10
N VAL A 274 5.77 -5.40 15.23
CA VAL A 274 5.04 -6.65 15.38
C VAL A 274 5.31 -7.53 14.15
N THR A 275 5.66 -8.79 14.38
CA THR A 275 5.81 -9.76 13.29
C THR A 275 4.50 -10.51 13.09
N ALA A 276 3.91 -10.38 11.92
CA ALA A 276 2.74 -11.15 11.50
C ALA A 276 3.16 -12.57 11.12
N LYS A 277 3.21 -13.48 12.11
CA LYS A 277 3.57 -14.88 11.87
C LYS A 277 2.61 -15.56 10.90
N ASN A 278 3.16 -16.44 10.06
CA ASN A 278 2.43 -17.12 8.98
C ASN A 278 1.84 -16.17 7.93
N SER A 279 2.42 -14.98 7.73
CA SER A 279 2.04 -14.05 6.68
C SER A 279 3.06 -13.93 5.58
N ASN A 280 2.58 -13.64 4.37
CA ASN A 280 3.39 -13.15 3.26
C ASN A 280 3.35 -11.61 3.20
N HIS A 281 3.84 -11.01 2.09
CA HIS A 281 3.80 -9.56 1.87
C HIS A 281 2.39 -8.97 1.97
N GLN A 282 1.36 -9.72 1.59
CA GLN A 282 -0.05 -9.28 1.65
C GLN A 282 -0.66 -9.62 3.01
N ILE A 283 -0.16 -8.98 4.09
CA ILE A 283 -0.61 -9.26 5.46
C ILE A 283 -2.11 -8.99 5.62
N HIS A 284 -2.65 -7.98 4.95
CA HIS A 284 -4.08 -7.63 4.96
C HIS A 284 -4.99 -8.73 4.39
N ILE A 285 -4.43 -9.66 3.61
CA ILE A 285 -5.14 -10.84 3.09
C ILE A 285 -4.84 -12.07 3.96
N SER A 286 -3.57 -12.31 4.30
CA SER A 286 -3.14 -13.54 4.99
C SER A 286 -3.37 -13.49 6.51
N ARG A 287 -3.25 -12.33 7.14
CA ARG A 287 -3.40 -12.12 8.59
C ARG A 287 -4.08 -10.78 8.92
N PRO A 288 -5.32 -10.57 8.42
CA PRO A 288 -6.08 -9.34 8.71
C PRO A 288 -6.35 -9.13 10.20
N ASP A 289 -6.40 -10.21 10.98
CA ASP A 289 -6.57 -10.20 12.43
C ASP A 289 -5.52 -9.32 13.13
N ILE A 290 -4.26 -9.48 12.80
CA ILE A 290 -3.16 -8.70 13.39
C ILE A 290 -3.32 -7.20 13.11
N ILE A 291 -3.69 -6.86 11.88
CA ILE A 291 -3.89 -5.45 11.50
C ILE A 291 -5.07 -4.85 12.28
N ILE A 292 -6.17 -5.59 12.37
CA ILE A 292 -7.36 -5.16 13.13
C ILE A 292 -7.02 -4.95 14.59
N ASP A 293 -6.28 -5.87 15.22
CA ASP A 293 -5.90 -5.79 16.62
C ASP A 293 -4.98 -4.58 16.90
N GLU A 294 -4.00 -4.33 16.02
CA GLU A 294 -3.09 -3.18 16.16
C GLU A 294 -3.81 -1.84 15.94
N ILE A 295 -4.76 -1.75 15.00
CA ILE A 295 -5.58 -0.55 14.84
C ILE A 295 -6.44 -0.30 16.09
N LYS A 296 -7.08 -1.34 16.63
CA LYS A 296 -7.90 -1.24 17.84
C LYS A 296 -7.06 -0.86 19.07
N ALA A 297 -5.85 -1.40 19.20
CA ALA A 297 -4.92 -1.04 20.25
C ALA A 297 -4.55 0.44 20.17
N MET A 298 -4.19 0.94 19.00
CA MET A 298 -3.85 2.35 18.77
C MET A 298 -5.06 3.27 19.03
N LEU A 299 -6.27 2.89 18.61
CA LEU A 299 -7.50 3.64 18.92
C LEU A 299 -7.74 3.75 20.43
N SER A 300 -7.49 2.68 21.17
CA SER A 300 -7.63 2.66 22.64
C SER A 300 -6.59 3.53 23.32
N GLU A 301 -5.34 3.50 22.85
CA GLU A 301 -4.24 4.34 23.36
C GLU A 301 -4.52 5.85 23.17
N LEU A 302 -5.04 6.23 22.02
CA LEU A 302 -5.37 7.62 21.69
C LEU A 302 -6.66 8.14 22.37
N SER A 303 -7.44 7.26 22.98
CA SER A 303 -8.67 7.62 23.70
C SER A 303 -8.42 7.91 25.20
N LEU A 304 -7.21 7.69 25.70
CA LEU A 304 -6.77 7.96 27.07
C LEU A 304 -6.19 9.36 27.22
#